data_b64285c0a2519a415551e7be8e67125e
#
_entry.id   b64285c0a2519a415551e7be8e67125e
#
_cell.length_a   1.000
_cell.length_b   1.000
_cell.length_c   1.000
_cell.angle_alpha   90.00
_cell.angle_beta   90.00
_cell.angle_gamma   90.00
#
_symmetry.space_group_name_H-M   'P 1'
#
loop_
_entity.id
_entity.type
_entity.pdbx_description
1 polymer ?
#
loop_
_entity_poly.entity_id
_entity_poly.type
_entity_poly.pdbx_seq_one_letter_code
_entity_poly.pdbx_strand_id
1 'polypeptide(L)'
;MPNRCPRFFAIFKNLTAQLKRYVFKIKELRAWRWRRLFFLDASRWVFVFFLNFAHIMMENSIGETCRRGRIEVICGSMFSGKTEELIRRMKRAKFAKQRVEIFKPAIDVRYSEDDVVSHDQNSIHSTPIDASGALMLLTADIDVVGIDEAQFFDDGLVDVCNALANRGIRVIVAGLDMDYKGVPFGPMPALCAVADEVTKVHAICVKCGALAYVSHRLVANAHRVMLGEQTEYEPLCRNCFQKAIREEK
;
A
#
# COMPACT_ATOMS: atom_id res chain seq x y z
N MET A 1 19.06 2.50 25.26
CA MET A 1 20.16 1.79 24.56
C MET A 1 19.53 0.84 23.56
N PRO A 2 19.74 0.93 22.24
CA PRO A 2 19.08 0.09 21.27
C PRO A 2 19.75 -1.28 21.22
N ASN A 3 18.97 -2.34 21.43
CA ASN A 3 19.38 -3.73 21.28
C ASN A 3 19.81 -3.99 19.83
N ARG A 4 21.09 -4.12 19.59
CA ARG A 4 21.65 -4.54 18.30
C ARG A 4 21.33 -6.02 18.07
N CYS A 5 20.58 -6.31 17.04
CA CYS A 5 20.19 -7.68 16.66
C CYS A 5 21.45 -8.55 16.42
N PRO A 6 21.61 -9.69 17.13
CA PRO A 6 22.82 -10.52 17.05
C PRO A 6 23.07 -11.15 15.65
N ARG A 7 22.06 -11.26 14.82
CA ARG A 7 22.14 -11.82 13.45
C ARG A 7 22.88 -10.92 12.47
N PHE A 8 22.85 -9.60 12.67
CA PHE A 8 23.55 -8.65 11.79
C PHE A 8 25.07 -8.84 11.84
N PHE A 9 25.60 -9.12 13.03
CA PHE A 9 27.04 -9.36 13.22
C PHE A 9 27.51 -10.68 12.60
N ALA A 10 26.66 -11.70 12.57
CA ALA A 10 26.98 -13.01 11.98
C ALA A 10 27.02 -12.94 10.45
N ILE A 11 26.10 -12.20 9.82
CA ILE A 11 26.04 -12.00 8.37
C ILE A 11 27.24 -11.16 7.91
N PHE A 12 27.60 -10.12 8.65
CA PHE A 12 28.76 -9.28 8.32
C PHE A 12 30.09 -10.03 8.42
N LYS A 13 30.24 -10.90 9.44
CA LYS A 13 31.41 -11.80 9.55
C LYS A 13 31.50 -12.80 8.41
N ASN A 14 30.37 -13.35 7.95
CA ASN A 14 30.36 -14.30 6.85
C ASN A 14 30.67 -13.63 5.50
N LEU A 15 30.16 -12.42 5.26
CA LEU A 15 30.42 -11.62 4.06
C LEU A 15 31.91 -11.20 3.97
N THR A 16 32.49 -10.76 5.09
CA THR A 16 33.91 -10.39 5.14
C THR A 16 34.83 -11.60 4.94
N ALA A 17 34.45 -12.79 5.40
CA ALA A 17 35.16 -14.03 5.13
C ALA A 17 35.08 -14.47 3.67
N GLN A 18 33.94 -14.36 3.04
CA GLN A 18 33.77 -14.64 1.61
C GLN A 18 34.53 -13.62 0.73
N LEU A 19 34.47 -12.32 1.07
CA LEU A 19 35.25 -11.28 0.39
C LEU A 19 36.76 -11.53 0.46
N LYS A 20 37.26 -11.92 1.62
CA LYS A 20 38.70 -12.29 1.77
C LYS A 20 39.09 -13.47 0.89
N ARG A 21 38.22 -14.49 0.74
CA ARG A 21 38.46 -15.63 -0.17
C ARG A 21 38.44 -15.22 -1.65
N TYR A 22 37.53 -14.32 -2.05
CA TYR A 22 37.49 -13.79 -3.41
C TYR A 22 38.69 -12.93 -3.77
N VAL A 23 39.11 -12.04 -2.87
CA VAL A 23 40.30 -11.20 -3.06
C VAL A 23 41.58 -12.05 -3.11
N PHE A 24 41.64 -13.13 -2.33
CA PHE A 24 42.76 -14.07 -2.38
C PHE A 24 42.83 -14.82 -3.71
N LYS A 25 41.68 -15.27 -4.23
CA LYS A 25 41.59 -15.97 -5.52
C LYS A 25 41.97 -15.07 -6.70
N ILE A 26 41.64 -13.77 -6.62
CA ILE A 26 42.04 -12.76 -7.63
C ILE A 26 43.55 -12.50 -7.58
N LYS A 27 44.18 -12.58 -6.40
CA LYS A 27 45.63 -12.44 -6.26
C LYS A 27 46.40 -13.63 -6.84
N GLU A 28 45.88 -14.85 -6.74
CA GLU A 28 46.47 -16.03 -7.38
C GLU A 28 46.35 -15.99 -8.94
N LEU A 29 45.28 -15.42 -9.50
CA LEU A 29 45.12 -15.22 -10.95
C LEU A 29 46.08 -14.14 -11.51
N ARG A 30 46.79 -13.37 -10.65
CA ARG A 30 47.81 -12.41 -11.03
C ARG A 30 49.15 -13.03 -11.45
N ALA A 31 49.37 -14.32 -11.30
CA ALA A 31 50.63 -15.02 -11.64
C ALA A 31 50.75 -15.36 -13.13
N TRP A 32 49.72 -15.18 -13.96
CA TRP A 32 49.79 -15.45 -15.42
C TRP A 32 49.67 -14.13 -16.24
N ARG A 33 50.79 -13.72 -16.69
CA ARG A 33 51.29 -12.89 -17.80
C ARG A 33 50.27 -12.45 -18.87
N TRP A 34 49.45 -11.37 -18.58
CA TRP A 34 48.92 -10.48 -19.64
C TRP A 34 48.88 -9.05 -19.07
N ARG A 35 49.96 -8.30 -19.31
CA ARG A 35 50.12 -6.87 -18.99
C ARG A 35 49.64 -6.03 -20.15
N ARG A 36 48.76 -5.10 -19.90
CA ARG A 36 48.74 -3.73 -20.42
C ARG A 36 47.48 -3.17 -21.08
N LEU A 37 46.33 -3.75 -21.14
CA LEU A 37 45.20 -3.02 -21.79
C LEU A 37 43.81 -3.12 -21.13
N PHE A 38 43.64 -3.91 -20.08
CA PHE A 38 42.29 -4.11 -19.50
C PHE A 38 42.12 -3.62 -18.05
N PHE A 39 43.06 -2.87 -17.50
CA PHE A 39 43.07 -2.60 -16.04
C PHE A 39 42.24 -1.37 -15.61
N LEU A 40 41.80 -0.51 -16.52
CA LEU A 40 40.99 0.67 -16.16
C LEU A 40 39.47 0.38 -16.25
N ASP A 41 39.07 -0.59 -17.05
CA ASP A 41 37.64 -0.91 -17.21
C ASP A 41 37.11 -1.90 -16.18
N ALA A 42 37.88 -2.92 -15.82
CA ALA A 42 37.44 -3.96 -14.89
C ALA A 42 37.20 -3.43 -13.47
N SER A 43 38.00 -2.46 -13.01
CA SER A 43 37.80 -1.85 -11.68
C SER A 43 36.52 -0.99 -11.62
N ARG A 44 36.17 -0.34 -12.74
CA ARG A 44 34.97 0.50 -12.89
C ARG A 44 33.72 -0.36 -12.95
N TRP A 45 33.74 -1.48 -13.66
CA TRP A 45 32.64 -2.45 -13.72
C TRP A 45 32.40 -3.16 -12.39
N VAL A 46 33.46 -3.53 -11.67
CA VAL A 46 33.37 -4.13 -10.33
C VAL A 46 32.80 -3.11 -9.34
N PHE A 47 33.17 -1.85 -9.44
CA PHE A 47 32.65 -0.79 -8.56
C PHE A 47 31.18 -0.48 -8.84
N VAL A 48 30.78 -0.38 -10.12
CA VAL A 48 29.36 -0.20 -10.51
C VAL A 48 28.50 -1.41 -10.15
N PHE A 49 29.02 -2.62 -10.33
CA PHE A 49 28.34 -3.85 -9.89
C PHE A 49 28.19 -3.90 -8.36
N PHE A 50 29.21 -3.45 -7.62
CA PHE A 50 29.16 -3.37 -6.16
C PHE A 50 28.17 -2.31 -5.67
N LEU A 51 28.09 -1.16 -6.32
CA LEU A 51 27.11 -0.12 -5.99
C LEU A 51 25.68 -0.57 -6.28
N ASN A 52 25.43 -1.19 -7.43
CA ASN A 52 24.11 -1.73 -7.77
C ASN A 52 23.74 -2.93 -6.87
N PHE A 53 24.68 -3.81 -6.56
CA PHE A 53 24.45 -4.92 -5.63
C PHE A 53 24.23 -4.43 -4.19
N ALA A 54 24.95 -3.40 -3.74
CA ALA A 54 24.73 -2.77 -2.44
C ALA A 54 23.38 -2.06 -2.40
N HIS A 55 22.95 -1.41 -3.49
CA HIS A 55 21.62 -0.78 -3.59
C HIS A 55 20.51 -1.84 -3.52
N ILE A 56 20.60 -2.91 -4.32
CA ILE A 56 19.65 -4.03 -4.31
C ILE A 56 19.64 -4.74 -2.94
N MET A 57 20.80 -4.90 -2.32
CA MET A 57 20.90 -5.52 -0.99
C MET A 57 20.38 -4.59 0.12
N MET A 58 20.53 -3.28 0.01
CA MET A 58 19.92 -2.32 0.94
C MET A 58 18.41 -2.28 0.78
N GLU A 59 17.87 -2.26 -0.42
CA GLU A 59 16.41 -2.36 -0.65
C GLU A 59 15.82 -3.67 -0.12
N ASN A 60 16.50 -4.80 -0.35
CA ASN A 60 16.04 -6.10 0.14
C ASN A 60 16.29 -6.29 1.66
N SER A 61 17.31 -5.65 2.24
CA SER A 61 17.62 -5.76 3.67
C SER A 61 16.73 -4.89 4.55
N ILE A 62 16.04 -3.90 3.99
CA ILE A 62 15.05 -3.09 4.69
C ILE A 62 13.77 -3.91 4.92
N GLY A 63 13.56 -5.03 4.18
CA GLY A 63 12.35 -5.86 4.22
C GLY A 63 12.32 -7.02 5.20
N GLU A 64 13.45 -7.50 5.76
CA GLU A 64 13.44 -8.87 6.33
C GLU A 64 13.78 -9.03 7.82
N THR A 65 14.19 -8.02 8.57
CA THR A 65 14.71 -8.27 9.93
C THR A 65 14.05 -7.51 11.08
N CYS A 66 13.11 -6.66 10.81
CA CYS A 66 12.24 -6.10 11.84
C CYS A 66 10.83 -6.00 11.25
N ARG A 67 9.86 -6.70 11.81
CA ARG A 67 8.44 -6.47 11.50
C ARG A 67 8.11 -5.03 11.92
N ARG A 68 8.38 -4.09 11.03
CA ARG A 68 7.97 -2.70 11.21
C ARG A 68 6.55 -2.63 10.70
N GLY A 69 5.62 -2.37 11.62
CA GLY A 69 4.29 -1.97 11.21
C GLY A 69 4.38 -0.72 10.36
N ARG A 70 3.43 -0.56 9.45
CA ARG A 70 3.33 0.60 8.57
C ARG A 70 1.89 0.79 8.14
N ILE A 71 1.57 2.00 7.73
CA ILE A 71 0.26 2.38 7.21
C ILE A 71 0.40 2.62 5.71
N GLU A 72 -0.35 1.86 4.92
CA GLU A 72 -0.47 2.04 3.47
C GLU A 72 -1.89 2.48 3.15
N VAL A 73 -2.05 3.60 2.45
CA VAL A 73 -3.37 4.11 2.06
C VAL A 73 -3.55 3.98 0.55
N ILE A 74 -4.65 3.38 0.14
CA ILE A 74 -5.11 3.28 -1.25
C ILE A 74 -6.33 4.18 -1.39
N CYS A 75 -6.20 5.31 -2.06
CA CYS A 75 -7.28 6.28 -2.21
C CYS A 75 -7.62 6.57 -3.68
N GLY A 76 -8.76 7.16 -3.91
CA GLY A 76 -9.21 7.56 -5.26
C GLY A 76 -10.72 7.51 -5.42
N SER A 77 -11.21 7.88 -6.61
CA SER A 77 -12.64 7.89 -6.93
C SER A 77 -13.25 6.48 -6.94
N MET A 78 -14.58 6.39 -7.04
CA MET A 78 -15.27 5.13 -7.35
C MET A 78 -14.76 4.60 -8.70
N PHE A 79 -14.84 3.28 -8.89
CA PHE A 79 -14.42 2.55 -10.10
C PHE A 79 -12.92 2.66 -10.43
N SER A 80 -12.09 3.04 -9.48
CA SER A 80 -10.64 3.21 -9.67
C SER A 80 -9.81 1.98 -9.30
N GLY A 81 -10.42 0.89 -8.85
CA GLY A 81 -9.71 -0.34 -8.49
C GLY A 81 -9.10 -0.35 -7.08
N LYS A 82 -9.62 0.46 -6.13
CA LYS A 82 -9.12 0.50 -4.74
C LYS A 82 -9.22 -0.86 -4.05
N THR A 83 -10.41 -1.45 -4.09
CA THR A 83 -10.69 -2.75 -3.48
C THR A 83 -9.88 -3.87 -4.14
N GLU A 84 -9.72 -3.84 -5.48
CA GLU A 84 -8.85 -4.77 -6.21
C GLU A 84 -7.40 -4.68 -5.74
N GLU A 85 -6.88 -3.46 -5.57
CA GLU A 85 -5.52 -3.25 -5.09
C GLU A 85 -5.36 -3.69 -3.62
N LEU A 86 -6.35 -3.41 -2.75
CA LEU A 86 -6.39 -3.93 -1.40
C LEU A 86 -6.32 -5.47 -1.41
N ILE A 87 -7.23 -6.13 -2.13
CA ILE A 87 -7.27 -7.59 -2.26
C ILE A 87 -5.95 -8.13 -2.78
N ARG A 88 -5.36 -7.50 -3.79
CA ARG A 88 -4.07 -7.88 -4.36
C ARG A 88 -2.96 -7.84 -3.30
N ARG A 89 -2.89 -6.78 -2.49
CA ARG A 89 -1.90 -6.66 -1.40
C ARG A 89 -2.13 -7.72 -0.32
N MET A 90 -3.40 -7.96 0.06
CA MET A 90 -3.76 -8.98 1.06
C MET A 90 -3.45 -10.40 0.59
N LYS A 91 -3.74 -10.74 -0.70
CA LYS A 91 -3.37 -12.03 -1.29
C LYS A 91 -1.85 -12.24 -1.27
N ARG A 92 -1.05 -11.22 -1.56
CA ARG A 92 0.41 -11.30 -1.47
C ARG A 92 0.90 -11.56 -0.05
N ALA A 93 0.31 -10.91 0.95
CA ALA A 93 0.62 -11.13 2.36
C ALA A 93 0.26 -12.56 2.79
N LYS A 94 -0.90 -13.07 2.37
CA LYS A 94 -1.33 -14.46 2.61
C LYS A 94 -0.38 -15.46 1.93
N PHE A 95 0.10 -15.18 0.74
CA PHE A 95 1.12 -15.98 0.06
C PHE A 95 2.44 -16.03 0.84
N ALA A 96 2.80 -14.94 1.51
CA ALA A 96 3.94 -14.85 2.43
C ALA A 96 3.67 -15.52 3.80
N LYS A 97 2.57 -16.28 3.94
CA LYS A 97 2.15 -16.98 5.16
C LYS A 97 1.93 -16.06 6.36
N GLN A 98 1.57 -14.80 6.09
CA GLN A 98 1.15 -13.84 7.10
C GLN A 98 -0.34 -14.07 7.43
N ARG A 99 -0.72 -13.86 8.69
CA ARG A 99 -2.12 -13.88 9.12
C ARG A 99 -2.75 -12.57 8.70
N VAL A 100 -3.76 -12.64 7.85
CA VAL A 100 -4.39 -11.48 7.24
C VAL A 100 -5.88 -11.47 7.54
N GLU A 101 -6.44 -10.30 7.78
CA GLU A 101 -7.87 -10.08 7.92
C GLU A 101 -8.27 -8.75 7.32
N ILE A 102 -9.49 -8.70 6.74
CA ILE A 102 -10.07 -7.48 6.17
C ILE A 102 -11.27 -7.09 7.00
N PHE A 103 -11.39 -5.80 7.28
CA PHE A 103 -12.49 -5.18 7.98
C PHE A 103 -13.20 -4.19 7.06
N LYS A 104 -14.51 -4.10 7.20
CA LYS A 104 -15.35 -3.11 6.51
C LYS A 104 -16.33 -2.47 7.51
N PRO A 105 -16.82 -1.25 7.26
CA PRO A 105 -17.84 -0.65 8.10
C PRO A 105 -19.16 -1.41 7.94
N ALA A 106 -19.84 -1.69 9.03
CA ALA A 106 -21.11 -2.43 9.04
C ALA A 106 -22.23 -1.74 8.24
N ILE A 107 -22.10 -0.43 8.00
CA ILE A 107 -23.03 0.33 7.12
C ILE A 107 -22.93 -0.09 5.65
N ASP A 108 -21.85 -0.74 5.23
CA ASP A 108 -21.68 -1.18 3.85
C ASP A 108 -22.29 -2.56 3.61
N VAL A 109 -23.56 -2.57 3.24
CA VAL A 109 -24.37 -3.77 2.96
C VAL A 109 -24.49 -4.10 1.46
N ARG A 110 -23.68 -3.46 0.59
CA ARG A 110 -23.78 -3.61 -0.88
C ARG A 110 -23.46 -5.00 -1.41
N TYR A 111 -22.68 -5.77 -0.66
CA TYR A 111 -22.29 -7.13 -0.99
C TYR A 111 -22.61 -8.05 0.21
N SER A 112 -22.56 -9.40 0.01
CA SER A 112 -22.85 -10.37 1.08
C SER A 112 -22.15 -9.96 2.39
N GLU A 113 -22.83 -10.14 3.51
CA GLU A 113 -22.40 -9.63 4.84
C GLU A 113 -20.95 -9.97 5.19
N ASP A 114 -20.39 -11.04 4.60
CA ASP A 114 -19.10 -11.62 4.96
C ASP A 114 -17.98 -11.45 3.92
N ASP A 115 -18.21 -10.80 2.77
CA ASP A 115 -17.19 -10.72 1.71
C ASP A 115 -16.92 -9.30 1.24
N VAL A 116 -15.64 -8.95 1.06
CA VAL A 116 -15.23 -7.84 0.19
C VAL A 116 -15.12 -8.39 -1.23
N VAL A 117 -16.01 -7.95 -2.10
CA VAL A 117 -16.07 -8.37 -3.50
C VAL A 117 -15.57 -7.23 -4.38
N SER A 118 -14.56 -7.49 -5.21
CA SER A 118 -14.22 -6.59 -6.29
C SER A 118 -15.20 -6.73 -7.44
N HIS A 119 -15.28 -5.73 -8.33
CA HIS A 119 -16.12 -5.77 -9.54
C HIS A 119 -15.85 -7.02 -10.41
N ASP A 120 -14.68 -7.63 -10.29
CA ASP A 120 -14.27 -8.87 -10.98
C ASP A 120 -14.58 -10.15 -10.20
N GLN A 121 -15.48 -10.14 -9.22
CA GLN A 121 -15.88 -11.29 -8.38
C GLN A 121 -14.74 -11.95 -7.59
N ASN A 122 -13.61 -11.26 -7.39
CA ASN A 122 -12.56 -11.68 -6.47
C ASN A 122 -12.96 -11.33 -5.04
N SER A 123 -13.38 -12.31 -4.25
CA SER A 123 -13.74 -12.10 -2.84
C SER A 123 -12.63 -12.51 -1.88
N ILE A 124 -12.50 -11.78 -0.80
CA ILE A 124 -11.83 -12.22 0.44
C ILE A 124 -12.81 -11.95 1.57
N HIS A 125 -12.95 -12.92 2.45
CA HIS A 125 -13.77 -12.78 3.66
C HIS A 125 -13.41 -11.49 4.41
N SER A 126 -14.39 -10.73 4.83
CA SER A 126 -14.25 -9.50 5.60
C SER A 126 -15.15 -9.51 6.82
N THR A 127 -14.67 -8.92 7.90
CA THR A 127 -15.41 -8.78 9.14
C THR A 127 -16.05 -7.39 9.19
N PRO A 128 -17.40 -7.27 9.17
CA PRO A 128 -18.07 -5.99 9.37
C PRO A 128 -17.91 -5.53 10.82
N ILE A 129 -17.63 -4.24 11.03
CA ILE A 129 -17.48 -3.62 12.34
C ILE A 129 -18.19 -2.27 12.40
N ASP A 130 -18.76 -1.95 13.58
CA ASP A 130 -19.53 -0.73 13.78
C ASP A 130 -18.65 0.49 14.09
N ALA A 131 -17.51 0.27 14.73
CA ALA A 131 -16.62 1.35 15.17
C ALA A 131 -15.15 0.95 15.02
N SER A 132 -14.29 1.94 14.74
CA SER A 132 -12.85 1.76 14.56
C SER A 132 -12.16 1.14 15.80
N GLY A 133 -12.64 1.44 17.00
CA GLY A 133 -12.09 0.91 18.25
C GLY A 133 -12.15 -0.62 18.36
N ALA A 134 -13.10 -1.29 17.68
CA ALA A 134 -13.20 -2.75 17.68
C ALA A 134 -11.96 -3.41 17.03
N LEU A 135 -11.30 -2.76 16.09
CA LEU A 135 -10.06 -3.27 15.47
C LEU A 135 -8.97 -3.60 16.50
N MET A 136 -8.87 -2.82 17.57
CA MET A 136 -7.86 -3.03 18.61
C MET A 136 -8.02 -4.35 19.37
N LEU A 137 -9.25 -4.86 19.45
CA LEU A 137 -9.57 -6.11 20.13
C LEU A 137 -9.44 -7.32 19.18
N LEU A 138 -9.82 -7.14 17.92
CA LEU A 138 -9.88 -8.22 16.94
C LEU A 138 -8.53 -8.55 16.30
N THR A 139 -7.53 -7.67 16.43
CA THR A 139 -6.24 -7.79 15.71
C THR A 139 -5.08 -8.34 16.56
N ALA A 140 -5.36 -9.01 17.71
CA ALA A 140 -4.31 -9.47 18.63
C ALA A 140 -3.27 -10.39 17.97
N ASP A 141 -3.70 -11.24 17.05
CA ASP A 141 -2.87 -12.27 16.41
C ASP A 141 -2.72 -12.09 14.90
N ILE A 142 -2.90 -10.88 14.38
CA ILE A 142 -2.88 -10.57 12.95
C ILE A 142 -1.55 -9.90 12.59
N ASP A 143 -1.00 -10.25 11.43
CA ASP A 143 0.23 -9.66 10.90
C ASP A 143 -0.06 -8.50 9.93
N VAL A 144 -1.18 -8.60 9.20
CA VAL A 144 -1.62 -7.59 8.20
C VAL A 144 -3.12 -7.37 8.32
N VAL A 145 -3.50 -6.13 8.50
CA VAL A 145 -4.90 -5.67 8.57
C VAL A 145 -5.24 -4.94 7.28
N GLY A 146 -6.32 -5.33 6.62
CA GLY A 146 -6.97 -4.59 5.55
C GLY A 146 -8.19 -3.85 6.07
N ILE A 147 -8.42 -2.63 5.64
CA ILE A 147 -9.61 -1.85 5.95
C ILE A 147 -10.18 -1.32 4.65
N ASP A 148 -11.37 -1.76 4.28
CA ASP A 148 -12.05 -1.25 3.09
C ASP A 148 -13.11 -0.22 3.44
N GLU A 149 -13.48 0.63 2.48
CA GLU A 149 -14.48 1.70 2.60
C GLU A 149 -14.24 2.62 3.82
N ALA A 150 -12.96 2.92 4.07
CA ALA A 150 -12.51 3.60 5.28
C ALA A 150 -13.14 4.98 5.52
N GLN A 151 -13.66 5.66 4.49
CA GLN A 151 -14.34 6.95 4.60
C GLN A 151 -15.62 6.90 5.44
N PHE A 152 -16.17 5.72 5.68
CA PHE A 152 -17.39 5.54 6.49
C PHE A 152 -17.13 5.26 7.96
N PHE A 153 -15.87 5.11 8.34
CA PHE A 153 -15.50 4.98 9.75
C PHE A 153 -15.47 6.35 10.47
N ASP A 154 -15.44 6.28 11.78
CA ASP A 154 -15.24 7.43 12.65
C ASP A 154 -13.79 7.96 12.58
N ASP A 155 -13.58 9.21 13.06
CA ASP A 155 -12.26 9.86 13.02
C ASP A 155 -11.22 9.16 13.90
N GLY A 156 -11.64 8.33 14.87
CA GLY A 156 -10.78 7.52 15.71
C GLY A 156 -9.99 6.45 14.93
N LEU A 157 -10.37 6.15 13.68
CA LEU A 157 -9.66 5.20 12.82
C LEU A 157 -8.19 5.60 12.63
N VAL A 158 -7.87 6.88 12.59
CA VAL A 158 -6.50 7.39 12.43
C VAL A 158 -5.60 6.94 13.59
N ASP A 159 -6.08 7.12 14.82
CA ASP A 159 -5.35 6.73 16.03
C ASP A 159 -5.21 5.20 16.14
N VAL A 160 -6.26 4.47 15.76
CA VAL A 160 -6.25 3.01 15.72
C VAL A 160 -5.22 2.50 14.72
N CYS A 161 -5.16 3.04 13.49
CA CYS A 161 -4.15 2.67 12.49
C CYS A 161 -2.72 2.93 12.99
N ASN A 162 -2.48 4.10 13.61
CA ASN A 162 -1.19 4.40 14.22
C ASN A 162 -0.84 3.42 15.35
N ALA A 163 -1.79 3.10 16.23
CA ALA A 163 -1.57 2.16 17.32
C ALA A 163 -1.25 0.73 16.81
N LEU A 164 -1.94 0.27 15.77
CA LEU A 164 -1.67 -1.03 15.14
C LEU A 164 -0.29 -1.05 14.47
N ALA A 165 0.05 -0.01 13.70
CA ALA A 165 1.35 0.11 13.06
C ALA A 165 2.49 0.14 14.10
N ASN A 166 2.32 0.88 15.20
CA ASN A 166 3.28 0.92 16.31
C ASN A 166 3.46 -0.43 17.02
N ARG A 167 2.47 -1.33 16.94
CA ARG A 167 2.57 -2.73 17.42
C ARG A 167 3.27 -3.66 16.40
N GLY A 168 3.70 -3.16 15.26
CA GLY A 168 4.35 -3.95 14.22
C GLY A 168 3.40 -4.58 13.20
N ILE A 169 2.12 -4.20 13.19
CA ILE A 169 1.11 -4.67 12.24
C ILE A 169 1.18 -3.82 10.97
N ARG A 170 1.14 -4.45 9.81
CA ARG A 170 0.98 -3.75 8.53
C ARG A 170 -0.49 -3.43 8.32
N VAL A 171 -0.84 -2.16 8.22
CA VAL A 171 -2.21 -1.68 8.02
C VAL A 171 -2.35 -1.18 6.58
N ILE A 172 -3.31 -1.73 5.84
CA ILE A 172 -3.61 -1.34 4.46
C ILE A 172 -5.03 -0.81 4.42
N VAL A 173 -5.18 0.47 4.14
CA VAL A 173 -6.46 1.18 4.16
C VAL A 173 -6.87 1.51 2.74
N ALA A 174 -8.11 1.17 2.35
CA ALA A 174 -8.70 1.56 1.08
C ALA A 174 -9.94 2.44 1.33
N GLY A 175 -10.09 3.52 0.57
CA GLY A 175 -11.26 4.39 0.71
C GLY A 175 -11.31 5.55 -0.28
N LEU A 176 -12.49 6.18 -0.35
CA LEU A 176 -12.72 7.39 -1.13
C LEU A 176 -12.04 8.59 -0.47
N ASP A 177 -11.16 9.26 -1.16
CA ASP A 177 -10.49 10.47 -0.65
C ASP A 177 -11.38 11.71 -0.67
N MET A 178 -12.39 11.74 -1.55
CA MET A 178 -13.35 12.83 -1.68
C MET A 178 -14.78 12.30 -1.82
N ASP A 179 -15.73 13.10 -1.36
CA ASP A 179 -17.15 12.88 -1.61
C ASP A 179 -17.57 13.32 -3.03
N TYR A 180 -18.84 13.17 -3.36
CA TYR A 180 -19.40 13.52 -4.68
C TYR A 180 -19.32 15.00 -5.03
N LYS A 181 -19.07 15.88 -4.04
CA LYS A 181 -18.86 17.33 -4.23
C LYS A 181 -17.39 17.68 -4.44
N GLY A 182 -16.50 16.67 -4.39
CA GLY A 182 -15.07 16.89 -4.44
C GLY A 182 -14.47 17.45 -3.13
N VAL A 183 -15.17 17.26 -2.01
CA VAL A 183 -14.73 17.68 -0.67
C VAL A 183 -14.07 16.47 0.02
N PRO A 184 -12.97 16.67 0.77
CA PRO A 184 -12.33 15.60 1.55
C PRO A 184 -13.33 14.81 2.40
N PHE A 185 -13.19 13.47 2.42
CA PHE A 185 -14.21 12.59 2.98
C PHE A 185 -13.73 11.80 4.19
N GLY A 186 -14.49 11.91 5.32
CA GLY A 186 -14.27 11.15 6.55
C GLY A 186 -12.83 11.24 7.07
N PRO A 187 -12.27 10.17 7.64
CA PRO A 187 -10.93 10.12 8.17
C PRO A 187 -9.82 10.05 7.09
N MET A 188 -10.18 9.87 5.81
CA MET A 188 -9.23 9.63 4.72
C MET A 188 -8.15 10.72 4.57
N PRO A 189 -8.42 12.02 4.68
CA PRO A 189 -7.39 13.05 4.58
C PRO A 189 -6.32 12.92 5.67
N ALA A 190 -6.75 12.64 6.90
CA ALA A 190 -5.86 12.44 8.03
C ALA A 190 -5.07 11.12 7.90
N LEU A 191 -5.70 10.05 7.42
CA LEU A 191 -5.04 8.78 7.10
C LEU A 191 -3.96 8.96 6.03
N CYS A 192 -4.24 9.71 4.96
CA CYS A 192 -3.24 10.03 3.93
C CYS A 192 -2.05 10.83 4.51
N ALA A 193 -2.30 11.69 5.52
CA ALA A 193 -1.23 12.48 6.14
C ALA A 193 -0.31 11.67 7.05
N VAL A 194 -0.83 10.65 7.75
CA VAL A 194 -0.05 9.80 8.68
C VAL A 194 0.52 8.55 8.02
N ALA A 195 0.10 8.23 6.80
CA ALA A 195 0.53 7.03 6.09
C ALA A 195 2.01 7.05 5.72
N ASP A 196 2.67 5.89 5.83
CA ASP A 196 4.04 5.68 5.32
C ASP A 196 4.05 5.60 3.78
N GLU A 197 2.94 5.14 3.17
CA GLU A 197 2.78 5.04 1.71
C GLU A 197 1.35 5.42 1.32
N VAL A 198 1.21 6.30 0.32
CA VAL A 198 -0.08 6.66 -0.27
C VAL A 198 -0.07 6.31 -1.75
N THR A 199 -1.01 5.44 -2.15
CA THR A 199 -1.25 5.08 -3.55
C THR A 199 -2.57 5.67 -3.99
N LYS A 200 -2.53 6.71 -4.84
CA LYS A 200 -3.73 7.28 -5.43
C LYS A 200 -4.03 6.62 -6.77
N VAL A 201 -5.14 5.88 -6.82
CA VAL A 201 -5.63 5.20 -8.03
C VAL A 201 -6.72 6.02 -8.71
N HIS A 202 -6.83 5.89 -10.03
CA HIS A 202 -7.75 6.67 -10.84
C HIS A 202 -8.63 5.77 -11.71
N ALA A 203 -9.92 6.11 -11.77
CA ALA A 203 -10.80 5.60 -12.80
C ALA A 203 -10.58 6.36 -14.13
N ILE A 204 -11.29 5.96 -15.17
CA ILE A 204 -11.32 6.67 -16.45
C ILE A 204 -12.55 7.57 -16.49
N CYS A 205 -12.37 8.83 -16.83
CA CYS A 205 -13.45 9.80 -17.00
C CYS A 205 -14.38 9.36 -18.14
N VAL A 206 -15.65 9.13 -17.83
CA VAL A 206 -16.64 8.65 -18.82
C VAL A 206 -16.96 9.68 -19.90
N LYS A 207 -16.65 10.98 -19.68
CA LYS A 207 -16.93 12.05 -20.65
C LYS A 207 -15.78 12.26 -21.65
N CYS A 208 -14.52 12.07 -21.26
CA CYS A 208 -13.39 12.45 -22.11
C CYS A 208 -12.23 11.45 -22.13
N GLY A 209 -12.29 10.32 -21.39
CA GLY A 209 -11.25 9.30 -21.36
C GLY A 209 -10.00 9.67 -20.54
N ALA A 210 -9.93 10.85 -19.93
CA ALA A 210 -8.81 11.25 -19.06
C ALA A 210 -8.91 10.54 -17.69
N LEU A 211 -7.85 10.63 -16.88
CA LEU A 211 -7.90 10.12 -15.51
C LEU A 211 -8.94 10.88 -14.68
N ALA A 212 -9.87 10.13 -14.10
CA ALA A 212 -10.89 10.66 -13.21
C ALA A 212 -10.31 10.93 -11.83
N TYR A 213 -10.81 11.95 -11.14
CA TYR A 213 -10.39 12.30 -9.80
C TYR A 213 -11.53 12.39 -8.78
N VAL A 214 -12.76 12.44 -9.24
CA VAL A 214 -13.96 12.57 -8.39
C VAL A 214 -15.06 11.62 -8.85
N SER A 215 -15.90 11.18 -7.92
CA SER A 215 -17.12 10.41 -8.18
C SER A 215 -18.31 11.37 -8.20
N HIS A 216 -18.72 11.80 -9.38
CA HIS A 216 -19.86 12.69 -9.56
C HIS A 216 -21.17 11.94 -9.38
N ARG A 217 -22.13 12.50 -8.62
CA ARG A 217 -23.43 11.87 -8.38
C ARG A 217 -24.43 12.32 -9.43
N LEU A 218 -25.14 11.38 -10.03
CA LEU A 218 -26.14 11.61 -11.07
C LEU A 218 -27.54 11.88 -10.51
N VAL A 219 -27.81 11.45 -9.29
CA VAL A 219 -29.14 11.53 -8.67
C VAL A 219 -29.18 12.67 -7.65
N ALA A 220 -30.17 13.54 -7.74
CA ALA A 220 -30.42 14.60 -6.77
C ALA A 220 -30.91 14.01 -5.43
N ASN A 221 -30.00 13.82 -4.49
CA ASN A 221 -30.30 13.38 -3.13
C ASN A 221 -29.52 14.24 -2.13
N ALA A 222 -30.18 14.69 -1.07
CA ALA A 222 -29.59 15.56 -0.06
C ALA A 222 -28.62 14.84 0.91
N HIS A 223 -28.68 13.52 0.99
CA HIS A 223 -27.81 12.77 1.90
C HIS A 223 -26.36 12.69 1.36
N ARG A 224 -25.39 12.99 2.21
CA ARG A 224 -23.94 12.91 1.88
C ARG A 224 -23.50 11.49 1.58
N VAL A 225 -24.02 10.54 2.35
CA VAL A 225 -23.77 9.11 2.21
C VAL A 225 -24.92 8.47 1.44
N MET A 226 -24.63 7.95 0.28
CA MET A 226 -25.52 7.10 -0.49
C MET A 226 -24.69 5.93 -1.00
N LEU A 227 -25.02 4.74 -0.53
CA LEU A 227 -24.44 3.50 -1.00
C LEU A 227 -25.02 3.26 -2.40
N GLY A 228 -24.21 3.46 -3.43
CA GLY A 228 -24.68 3.43 -4.81
C GLY A 228 -23.71 2.68 -5.72
N GLU A 229 -24.25 2.25 -6.86
CA GLU A 229 -23.55 1.54 -7.92
C GLU A 229 -23.32 2.43 -9.16
N GLN A 230 -22.97 1.81 -10.29
CA GLN A 230 -22.66 2.50 -11.56
C GLN A 230 -23.80 3.35 -12.11
N THR A 231 -25.04 3.11 -11.69
CA THR A 231 -26.23 3.89 -12.13
C THR A 231 -26.36 5.23 -11.43
N GLU A 232 -25.68 5.44 -10.31
CA GLU A 232 -25.85 6.60 -9.44
C GLU A 232 -24.64 7.52 -9.40
N TYR A 233 -23.48 7.02 -9.83
CA TYR A 233 -22.22 7.75 -9.84
C TYR A 233 -21.47 7.57 -11.15
N GLU A 234 -20.81 8.63 -11.60
CA GLU A 234 -19.88 8.60 -12.74
C GLU A 234 -18.51 9.15 -12.36
N PRO A 235 -17.40 8.50 -12.77
CA PRO A 235 -16.07 9.02 -12.54
C PRO A 235 -15.76 10.15 -13.54
N LEU A 236 -15.39 11.33 -13.03
CA LEU A 236 -15.08 12.49 -13.84
C LEU A 236 -13.67 13.03 -13.56
N CYS A 237 -13.01 13.51 -14.62
CA CYS A 237 -11.81 14.32 -14.49
C CYS A 237 -12.17 15.73 -13.99
N ARG A 238 -11.19 16.48 -13.51
CA ARG A 238 -11.39 17.83 -12.96
C ARG A 238 -12.17 18.77 -13.92
N ASN A 239 -11.81 18.76 -15.20
CA ASN A 239 -12.46 19.64 -16.17
C ASN A 239 -13.92 19.27 -16.43
N CYS A 240 -14.21 17.98 -16.61
CA CYS A 240 -15.58 17.50 -16.84
C CYS A 240 -16.46 17.71 -15.61
N PHE A 241 -15.91 17.49 -14.41
CA PHE A 241 -16.61 17.76 -13.15
C PHE A 241 -16.97 19.23 -12.98
N GLN A 242 -16.04 20.16 -13.28
CA GLN A 242 -16.32 21.59 -13.20
C GLN A 242 -17.39 22.05 -14.22
N LYS A 243 -17.48 21.40 -15.38
CA LYS A 243 -18.57 21.66 -16.34
C LYS A 243 -19.90 21.16 -15.80
N ALA A 244 -19.95 19.91 -15.30
CA ALA A 244 -21.17 19.33 -14.73
C ALA A 244 -21.75 20.20 -13.61
N ILE A 245 -20.94 20.65 -12.64
CA ILE A 245 -21.41 21.54 -11.56
C ILE A 245 -21.95 22.89 -12.07
N ARG A 246 -21.44 23.40 -13.20
CA ARG A 246 -21.96 24.66 -13.77
C ARG A 246 -23.29 24.48 -14.48
N GLU A 247 -23.52 23.32 -15.05
CA GLU A 247 -24.77 22.96 -15.75
C GLU A 247 -25.90 22.64 -14.76
N GLU A 248 -25.59 22.26 -13.52
CA GLU A 248 -26.54 21.99 -12.45
C GLU A 248 -27.00 23.27 -11.70
N LYS A 249 -26.33 24.42 -11.89
CA LYS A 249 -26.67 25.73 -11.31
C LYS A 249 -27.56 26.54 -12.22
#